data_0640b7220079c718d8dad213f8f8f9f6
#
_entry.id   0640b7220079c718d8dad213f8f8f9f6
#
_cell.length_a   1.000
_cell.length_b   1.000
_cell.length_c   1.000
_cell.angle_alpha   90.00
_cell.angle_beta   90.00
_cell.angle_gamma   90.00
#
_symmetry.space_group_name_H-M   'P 1'
#
loop_
_entity.id
_entity.type
_entity.pdbx_description
1 polymer ?
#
loop_
_entity_poly.entity_id
_entity_poly.type
_entity_poly.pdbx_seq_one_letter_code
_entity_poly.pdbx_strand_id
1 'polypeptide(L)'
;MKALNVPTIDFVGKRTYAIVFSVVLIAVSIFSLATQGLKFGIDFTGGTLIEVGYKKSVDLSKVRDTLSDAKFKGANVQYFGSTNEILIRLEPQAISSAKLSTKIIRLLGDDVDIRRVEFVGPKVGEELTNDGGLAMLYALIGILIYVAFRFEYRFSLGSISALMHDVIITLGIFSLLQIEFDLTVLAAILAVIGYSLNDTIVVFDRIRENFLSTRHVDPEKIINGALNQTLSRTIMTSVTTLIVLLALFFLGGEIIHSFALALLIGVIIGTYSSIYVASSMILTM
;
A
#
# COMPACT_ATOMS: atom_id res chain seq x y z
N MET A 1 -1.45 -33.63 24.64
CA MET A 1 -0.49 -32.69 24.03
C MET A 1 -0.05 -31.75 25.14
N LYS A 2 1.26 -31.69 25.47
CA LYS A 2 1.79 -30.76 26.46
C LYS A 2 1.55 -29.34 25.92
N ALA A 3 0.76 -28.55 26.63
CA ALA A 3 0.68 -27.10 26.39
C ALA A 3 2.11 -26.56 26.50
N LEU A 4 2.68 -26.11 25.40
CA LEU A 4 3.88 -25.29 25.41
C LEU A 4 3.52 -24.07 26.27
N ASN A 5 4.23 -23.87 27.38
CA ASN A 5 4.16 -22.67 28.19
C ASN A 5 4.71 -21.51 27.34
N VAL A 6 3.89 -20.98 26.42
CA VAL A 6 4.23 -19.75 25.69
C VAL A 6 4.10 -18.63 26.69
N PRO A 7 5.15 -17.82 26.90
CA PRO A 7 5.05 -16.68 27.80
C PRO A 7 3.90 -15.78 27.33
N THR A 8 2.97 -15.50 28.24
CA THR A 8 1.84 -14.60 27.96
C THR A 8 2.36 -13.17 27.84
N ILE A 9 2.21 -12.58 26.67
CA ILE A 9 2.58 -11.19 26.39
C ILE A 9 1.44 -10.29 26.86
N ASP A 10 1.77 -9.24 27.59
CA ASP A 10 0.79 -8.22 27.97
C ASP A 10 0.64 -7.18 26.85
N PHE A 11 -0.29 -7.44 25.92
CA PHE A 11 -0.62 -6.52 24.82
C PHE A 11 -1.49 -5.36 25.30
N VAL A 12 -2.48 -5.67 26.16
CA VAL A 12 -3.47 -4.70 26.62
C VAL A 12 -2.82 -3.66 27.54
N GLY A 13 -1.90 -4.08 28.42
CA GLY A 13 -1.16 -3.13 29.25
C GLY A 13 -0.27 -2.17 28.47
N LYS A 14 0.16 -2.56 27.25
CA LYS A 14 0.96 -1.71 26.37
C LYS A 14 0.12 -0.89 25.37
N ARG A 15 -1.21 -0.97 25.42
CA ARG A 15 -2.13 -0.32 24.45
C ARG A 15 -1.90 1.19 24.34
N THR A 16 -1.62 1.88 25.45
CA THR A 16 -1.41 3.33 25.43
C THR A 16 -0.22 3.73 24.54
N TYR A 17 0.90 3.02 24.65
CA TYR A 17 2.05 3.28 23.80
C TYR A 17 1.74 3.00 22.32
N ALA A 18 1.02 1.92 22.04
CA ALA A 18 0.60 1.57 20.70
C ALA A 18 -0.36 2.62 20.11
N ILE A 19 -1.36 3.08 20.88
CA ILE A 19 -2.28 4.14 20.45
C ILE A 19 -1.52 5.44 20.13
N VAL A 20 -0.60 5.86 21.00
CA VAL A 20 0.23 7.06 20.75
C VAL A 20 1.03 6.90 19.47
N PHE A 21 1.67 5.74 19.27
CA PHE A 21 2.42 5.45 18.04
C PHE A 21 1.52 5.50 16.80
N SER A 22 0.34 4.89 16.83
CA SER A 22 -0.65 4.95 15.76
C SER A 22 -1.10 6.37 15.44
N VAL A 23 -1.40 7.16 16.48
CA VAL A 23 -1.82 8.57 16.30
C VAL A 23 -0.71 9.39 15.65
N VAL A 24 0.54 9.20 16.05
CA VAL A 24 1.68 9.87 15.42
C VAL A 24 1.82 9.47 13.95
N LEU A 25 1.74 8.16 13.64
CA LEU A 25 1.81 7.69 12.25
C LEU A 25 0.67 8.27 11.40
N ILE A 26 -0.57 8.25 11.91
CA ILE A 26 -1.72 8.85 11.20
C ILE A 26 -1.52 10.35 11.00
N ALA A 27 -1.07 11.08 12.02
CA ALA A 27 -0.84 12.52 11.93
C ALA A 27 0.22 12.86 10.87
N VAL A 28 1.35 12.14 10.86
CA VAL A 28 2.41 12.29 9.83
C VAL A 28 1.87 11.94 8.45
N SER A 29 1.09 10.87 8.33
CA SER A 29 0.49 10.43 7.07
C SER A 29 -0.47 11.47 6.51
N ILE A 30 -1.39 11.97 7.34
CA ILE A 30 -2.36 13.01 6.93
C ILE A 30 -1.63 14.31 6.58
N PHE A 31 -0.63 14.70 7.36
CA PHE A 31 0.18 15.89 7.06
C PHE A 31 0.89 15.77 5.72
N SER A 32 1.53 14.62 5.44
CA SER A 32 2.20 14.37 4.15
C SER A 32 1.19 14.38 3.00
N LEU A 33 0.06 13.69 3.13
CA LEU A 33 -0.99 13.67 2.12
C LEU A 33 -1.57 15.06 1.84
N ALA A 34 -1.72 15.89 2.87
CA ALA A 34 -2.24 17.25 2.72
C ALA A 34 -1.23 18.24 2.10
N THR A 35 0.06 18.05 2.35
CA THR A 35 1.10 19.01 1.90
C THR A 35 1.77 18.60 0.59
N GLN A 36 2.03 17.31 0.39
CA GLN A 36 2.73 16.78 -0.78
C GLN A 36 1.78 16.05 -1.75
N GLY A 37 0.65 15.53 -1.26
CA GLY A 37 -0.26 14.70 -2.05
C GLY A 37 0.34 13.34 -2.40
N LEU A 38 -0.36 12.59 -3.26
CA LEU A 38 0.13 11.37 -3.89
C LEU A 38 0.76 11.71 -5.25
N LYS A 39 1.86 11.04 -5.56
CA LYS A 39 2.47 11.12 -6.89
C LYS A 39 1.76 10.11 -7.81
N PHE A 40 0.73 10.57 -8.51
CA PHE A 40 -0.05 9.71 -9.41
C PHE A 40 0.75 9.24 -10.62
N GLY A 41 0.55 7.97 -11.01
CA GLY A 41 1.06 7.36 -12.23
C GLY A 41 0.35 7.87 -13.49
N ILE A 42 0.86 7.47 -14.66
CA ILE A 42 0.25 7.81 -15.96
C ILE A 42 -1.15 7.20 -16.12
N ASP A 43 -1.45 6.14 -15.38
CA ASP A 43 -2.77 5.50 -15.36
C ASP A 43 -3.88 6.47 -14.96
N PHE A 44 -3.58 7.42 -14.08
CA PHE A 44 -4.52 8.41 -13.55
C PHE A 44 -4.38 9.78 -14.22
N THR A 45 -3.13 10.19 -14.53
CA THR A 45 -2.86 11.53 -15.10
C THR A 45 -2.92 11.57 -16.62
N GLY A 46 -2.89 10.41 -17.25
CA GLY A 46 -2.56 10.29 -18.67
C GLY A 46 -1.08 10.59 -18.92
N GLY A 47 -0.62 10.33 -20.13
CA GLY A 47 0.76 10.60 -20.53
C GLY A 47 1.41 9.47 -21.29
N THR A 48 2.73 9.61 -21.49
CA THR A 48 3.56 8.57 -22.12
C THR A 48 4.71 8.23 -21.17
N LEU A 49 4.91 6.94 -20.96
CA LEU A 49 6.02 6.39 -20.20
C LEU A 49 6.91 5.62 -21.17
N ILE A 50 8.21 5.93 -21.16
CA ILE A 50 9.19 5.31 -22.06
C ILE A 50 10.32 4.79 -21.19
N GLU A 51 10.54 3.48 -21.25
CA GLU A 51 11.67 2.81 -20.65
C GLU A 51 12.80 2.70 -21.67
N VAL A 52 13.97 3.22 -21.30
CA VAL A 52 15.13 3.32 -22.17
C VAL A 52 16.34 2.67 -21.50
N GLY A 53 16.93 1.68 -22.16
CA GLY A 53 18.19 1.06 -21.77
C GLY A 53 19.38 1.71 -22.48
N TYR A 54 20.46 1.94 -21.73
CA TYR A 54 21.74 2.42 -22.25
C TYR A 54 22.81 1.32 -22.08
N LYS A 55 23.78 1.29 -22.98
CA LYS A 55 24.94 0.37 -22.83
C LYS A 55 25.87 0.71 -21.67
N LYS A 56 25.83 1.97 -21.21
CA LYS A 56 26.63 2.48 -20.10
C LYS A 56 25.77 3.31 -19.17
N SER A 57 26.26 3.54 -17.94
CA SER A 57 25.60 4.45 -17.01
C SER A 57 25.38 5.83 -17.64
N VAL A 58 24.19 6.37 -17.47
CA VAL A 58 23.76 7.64 -18.05
C VAL A 58 23.57 8.69 -16.94
N ASP A 59 23.91 9.93 -17.28
CA ASP A 59 23.66 11.08 -16.41
C ASP A 59 22.25 11.63 -16.67
N LEU A 60 21.39 11.54 -15.69
CA LEU A 60 19.99 12.02 -15.79
C LEU A 60 19.90 13.51 -16.09
N SER A 61 20.87 14.32 -15.66
CA SER A 61 20.88 15.77 -15.92
C SER A 61 20.98 16.05 -17.41
N LYS A 62 21.90 15.34 -18.11
CA LYS A 62 22.04 15.46 -19.55
C LYS A 62 20.79 15.06 -20.33
N VAL A 63 20.11 13.98 -19.87
CA VAL A 63 18.87 13.54 -20.51
C VAL A 63 17.78 14.57 -20.31
N ARG A 64 17.66 15.14 -19.10
CA ARG A 64 16.66 16.19 -18.81
C ARG A 64 16.92 17.45 -19.65
N ASP A 65 18.15 17.88 -19.76
CA ASP A 65 18.54 19.05 -20.55
C ASP A 65 18.19 18.81 -22.03
N THR A 66 18.56 17.65 -22.58
CA THR A 66 18.25 17.27 -23.97
C THR A 66 16.74 17.27 -24.25
N LEU A 67 15.94 16.74 -23.33
CA LEU A 67 14.47 16.73 -23.46
C LEU A 67 13.87 18.12 -23.32
N SER A 68 14.41 18.95 -22.42
CA SER A 68 13.99 20.34 -22.21
C SER A 68 14.25 21.19 -23.44
N ASP A 69 15.44 21.09 -24.05
CA ASP A 69 15.82 21.78 -25.28
C ASP A 69 14.94 21.38 -26.47
N ALA A 70 14.50 20.12 -26.49
CA ALA A 70 13.56 19.61 -27.49
C ALA A 70 12.09 19.99 -27.23
N LYS A 71 11.83 20.90 -26.25
CA LYS A 71 10.50 21.40 -25.84
C LYS A 71 9.61 20.37 -25.12
N PHE A 72 10.17 19.28 -24.61
CA PHE A 72 9.47 18.38 -23.70
C PHE A 72 9.52 18.93 -22.27
N LYS A 73 8.88 20.08 -22.05
CA LYS A 73 8.76 20.69 -20.72
C LYS A 73 7.97 19.75 -19.80
N GLY A 74 8.41 19.62 -18.54
CA GLY A 74 7.74 18.73 -17.57
C GLY A 74 8.12 17.25 -17.70
N ALA A 75 9.10 16.89 -18.57
CA ALA A 75 9.60 15.52 -18.63
C ALA A 75 10.22 15.11 -17.28
N ASN A 76 9.68 14.06 -16.68
CA ASN A 76 10.27 13.45 -15.49
C ASN A 76 11.17 12.30 -15.91
N VAL A 77 12.45 12.35 -15.50
CA VAL A 77 13.45 11.33 -15.83
C VAL A 77 14.02 10.79 -14.52
N GLN A 78 13.96 9.48 -14.35
CA GLN A 78 14.48 8.78 -13.18
C GLN A 78 15.18 7.49 -13.59
N TYR A 79 16.08 6.99 -12.75
CA TYR A 79 16.64 5.65 -12.94
C TYR A 79 15.56 4.60 -12.72
N PHE A 80 15.71 3.47 -13.42
CA PHE A 80 14.80 2.35 -13.37
C PHE A 80 15.60 1.05 -13.17
N GLY A 81 15.65 0.57 -11.93
CA GLY A 81 16.40 -0.63 -11.53
C GLY A 81 17.91 -0.47 -11.51
N SER A 82 18.49 0.13 -12.53
CA SER A 82 19.93 0.29 -12.70
C SER A 82 20.32 1.67 -13.22
N THR A 83 21.61 2.04 -13.11
CA THR A 83 22.11 3.34 -13.59
C THR A 83 22.20 3.45 -15.11
N ASN A 84 21.99 2.37 -15.82
CA ASN A 84 21.96 2.31 -17.28
C ASN A 84 20.53 2.13 -17.85
N GLU A 85 19.53 2.11 -16.99
CA GLU A 85 18.13 2.09 -17.37
C GLU A 85 17.42 3.31 -16.81
N ILE A 86 16.66 3.99 -17.66
CA ILE A 86 15.92 5.18 -17.27
C ILE A 86 14.46 5.07 -17.67
N LEU A 87 13.62 5.67 -16.86
CA LEU A 87 12.20 5.85 -17.12
C LEU A 87 11.96 7.33 -17.44
N ILE A 88 11.40 7.59 -18.61
CA ILE A 88 11.02 8.93 -19.05
C ILE A 88 9.51 8.99 -19.04
N ARG A 89 8.96 9.89 -18.22
CA ARG A 89 7.54 10.21 -18.22
C ARG A 89 7.33 11.55 -18.91
N LEU A 90 6.37 11.60 -19.81
CA LEU A 90 5.95 12.80 -20.51
C LEU A 90 4.47 13.05 -20.25
N GLU A 91 4.13 14.30 -20.02
CA GLU A 91 2.73 14.73 -19.99
C GLU A 91 2.02 14.42 -21.32
N PRO A 92 0.68 14.35 -21.32
CA PRO A 92 -0.08 14.10 -22.55
C PRO A 92 0.32 15.05 -23.66
N GLN A 93 0.73 14.51 -24.80
CA GLN A 93 1.15 15.27 -25.98
C GLN A 93 0.12 15.11 -27.09
N ALA A 94 -0.03 16.13 -27.94
CA ALA A 94 -0.87 16.07 -29.13
C ALA A 94 -0.32 15.16 -30.26
N ILE A 95 0.81 14.51 -30.03
CA ILE A 95 1.54 13.67 -30.98
C ILE A 95 1.28 12.20 -30.64
N SER A 96 1.08 11.36 -31.66
CA SER A 96 0.90 9.92 -31.44
C SER A 96 2.14 9.29 -30.77
N SER A 97 1.92 8.31 -29.88
CA SER A 97 2.97 7.63 -29.12
C SER A 97 4.10 7.05 -30.00
N ALA A 98 3.77 6.53 -31.16
CA ALA A 98 4.76 6.01 -32.13
C ALA A 98 5.69 7.11 -32.69
N LYS A 99 5.15 8.28 -32.98
CA LYS A 99 5.98 9.42 -33.44
C LYS A 99 6.79 10.02 -32.27
N LEU A 100 6.24 9.98 -31.09
CA LEU A 100 6.88 10.47 -29.87
C LEU A 100 8.09 9.60 -29.52
N SER A 101 7.95 8.28 -29.49
CA SER A 101 9.06 7.36 -29.22
C SER A 101 10.18 7.49 -30.26
N THR A 102 9.83 7.55 -31.57
CA THR A 102 10.82 7.77 -32.62
C THR A 102 11.57 9.11 -32.46
N LYS A 103 10.87 10.17 -32.05
CA LYS A 103 11.50 11.48 -31.80
C LYS A 103 12.44 11.43 -30.62
N ILE A 104 12.07 10.72 -29.55
CA ILE A 104 12.92 10.59 -28.36
C ILE A 104 14.17 9.76 -28.63
N ILE A 105 14.06 8.64 -29.38
CA ILE A 105 15.24 7.87 -29.81
C ILE A 105 16.23 8.78 -30.55
N ARG A 106 15.76 9.56 -31.49
CA ARG A 106 16.64 10.46 -32.26
C ARG A 106 17.31 11.53 -31.39
N LEU A 107 16.66 11.96 -30.30
CA LEU A 107 17.21 12.97 -29.39
C LEU A 107 18.22 12.37 -28.43
N LEU A 108 18.02 11.13 -27.99
CA LEU A 108 18.87 10.46 -27.01
C LEU A 108 20.09 9.78 -27.67
N GLY A 109 20.09 9.61 -29.00
CA GLY A 109 21.18 9.04 -29.78
C GLY A 109 21.02 7.56 -30.11
N ASP A 110 21.97 7.00 -30.89
CA ASP A 110 21.89 5.64 -31.44
C ASP A 110 22.28 4.54 -30.43
N ASP A 111 22.79 4.91 -29.24
CA ASP A 111 23.22 3.96 -28.21
C ASP A 111 22.10 3.59 -27.20
N VAL A 112 20.85 3.90 -27.55
CA VAL A 112 19.69 3.66 -26.70
C VAL A 112 18.80 2.55 -27.28
N ASP A 113 18.31 1.69 -26.38
CA ASP A 113 17.34 0.66 -26.66
C ASP A 113 16.03 0.97 -25.92
N ILE A 114 14.93 1.10 -26.69
CA ILE A 114 13.60 1.26 -26.06
C ILE A 114 13.10 -0.12 -25.65
N ARG A 115 12.93 -0.32 -24.35
CA ARG A 115 12.43 -1.55 -23.80
C ARG A 115 10.91 -1.59 -23.72
N ARG A 116 10.31 -0.43 -23.40
CA ARG A 116 8.87 -0.33 -23.19
C ARG A 116 8.37 1.07 -23.53
N VAL A 117 7.19 1.14 -24.13
CA VAL A 117 6.45 2.38 -24.31
C VAL A 117 5.01 2.15 -23.89
N GLU A 118 4.56 2.93 -22.93
CA GLU A 118 3.17 2.95 -22.49
C GLU A 118 2.57 4.31 -22.79
N PHE A 119 1.32 4.31 -23.19
CA PHE A 119 0.57 5.52 -23.45
C PHE A 119 -0.83 5.39 -22.86
N VAL A 120 -1.19 6.37 -22.04
CA VAL A 120 -2.54 6.52 -21.52
C VAL A 120 -3.07 7.87 -21.99
N GLY A 121 -4.14 7.84 -22.77
CA GLY A 121 -4.81 9.07 -23.19
C GLY A 121 -5.45 9.78 -21.99
N PRO A 122 -5.55 11.13 -21.99
CA PRO A 122 -6.11 11.88 -20.84
C PRO A 122 -7.51 11.42 -20.44
N LYS A 123 -8.38 11.13 -21.42
CA LYS A 123 -9.73 10.64 -21.17
C LYS A 123 -9.74 9.27 -20.51
N VAL A 124 -8.82 8.38 -20.92
CA VAL A 124 -8.68 7.05 -20.32
C VAL A 124 -8.18 7.17 -18.88
N GLY A 125 -7.20 8.06 -18.62
CA GLY A 125 -6.73 8.32 -17.26
C GLY A 125 -7.83 8.86 -16.35
N GLU A 126 -8.69 9.74 -16.84
CA GLU A 126 -9.86 10.23 -16.11
C GLU A 126 -10.86 9.11 -15.82
N GLU A 127 -11.18 8.26 -16.81
CA GLU A 127 -12.04 7.08 -16.61
C GLU A 127 -11.45 6.11 -15.58
N LEU A 128 -10.16 5.79 -15.67
CA LEU A 128 -9.47 4.92 -14.70
C LEU A 128 -9.44 5.51 -13.29
N THR A 129 -9.32 6.82 -13.15
CA THR A 129 -9.40 7.51 -11.85
C THR A 129 -10.79 7.34 -11.24
N ASN A 130 -11.83 7.56 -12.03
CA ASN A 130 -13.22 7.43 -11.57
C ASN A 130 -13.55 5.98 -11.23
N ASP A 131 -13.20 5.04 -12.10
CA ASP A 131 -13.47 3.61 -11.90
C ASP A 131 -12.66 3.04 -10.73
N GLY A 132 -11.40 3.45 -10.57
CA GLY A 132 -10.56 3.08 -9.42
C GLY A 132 -11.12 3.62 -8.10
N GLY A 133 -11.59 4.86 -8.08
CA GLY A 133 -12.25 5.46 -6.93
C GLY A 133 -13.56 4.75 -6.58
N LEU A 134 -14.38 4.42 -7.58
CA LEU A 134 -15.62 3.65 -7.40
C LEU A 134 -15.34 2.22 -6.93
N ALA A 135 -14.33 1.55 -7.48
CA ALA A 135 -13.95 0.20 -7.06
C ALA A 135 -13.55 0.19 -5.57
N MET A 136 -12.75 1.17 -5.12
CA MET A 136 -12.40 1.31 -3.71
C MET A 136 -13.63 1.56 -2.84
N LEU A 137 -14.53 2.45 -3.26
CA LEU A 137 -15.77 2.75 -2.54
C LEU A 137 -16.66 1.51 -2.41
N TYR A 138 -16.88 0.78 -3.51
CA TYR A 138 -17.69 -0.45 -3.48
C TYR A 138 -17.05 -1.55 -2.64
N ALA A 139 -15.74 -1.71 -2.69
CA ALA A 139 -15.02 -2.65 -1.83
C ALA A 139 -15.22 -2.30 -0.35
N LEU A 140 -15.04 -1.03 0.02
CA LEU A 140 -15.26 -0.57 1.40
C LEU A 140 -16.70 -0.77 1.86
N ILE A 141 -17.69 -0.41 1.03
CA ILE A 141 -19.11 -0.62 1.34
C ILE A 141 -19.41 -2.12 1.50
N GLY A 142 -18.94 -2.96 0.58
CA GLY A 142 -19.12 -4.42 0.66
C GLY A 142 -18.52 -5.01 1.94
N ILE A 143 -17.34 -4.57 2.33
CA ILE A 143 -16.67 -4.96 3.57
C ILE A 143 -17.47 -4.48 4.79
N LEU A 144 -17.94 -3.23 4.80
CA LEU A 144 -18.77 -2.68 5.87
C LEU A 144 -20.06 -3.51 6.07
N ILE A 145 -20.73 -3.83 4.98
CA ILE A 145 -21.94 -4.67 5.00
C ILE A 145 -21.60 -6.05 5.56
N TYR A 146 -20.54 -6.71 5.05
CA TYR A 146 -20.12 -8.02 5.53
C TYR A 146 -19.83 -8.01 7.04
N VAL A 147 -19.01 -7.04 7.49
CA VAL A 147 -18.62 -6.93 8.91
C VAL A 147 -19.84 -6.62 9.79
N ALA A 148 -20.77 -5.77 9.35
CA ALA A 148 -21.99 -5.45 10.07
C ALA A 148 -22.93 -6.68 10.24
N PHE A 149 -22.99 -7.55 9.23
CA PHE A 149 -23.77 -8.80 9.34
C PHE A 149 -23.05 -9.89 10.15
N ARG A 150 -21.71 -9.92 10.10
CA ARG A 150 -20.91 -10.97 10.74
C ARG A 150 -20.68 -10.73 12.22
N PHE A 151 -20.58 -9.45 12.64
CA PHE A 151 -20.23 -9.06 13.99
C PHE A 151 -21.22 -8.08 14.60
N GLU A 152 -21.22 -8.01 15.94
CA GLU A 152 -21.90 -6.95 16.68
C GLU A 152 -21.28 -5.58 16.37
N TYR A 153 -22.04 -4.50 16.56
CA TYR A 153 -21.63 -3.14 16.18
C TYR A 153 -20.26 -2.69 16.74
N ARG A 154 -19.90 -3.14 17.94
CA ARG A 154 -18.60 -2.80 18.58
C ARG A 154 -17.41 -3.37 17.79
N PHE A 155 -17.52 -4.63 17.40
CA PHE A 155 -16.51 -5.27 16.57
C PHE A 155 -16.45 -4.66 15.18
N SER A 156 -17.60 -4.29 14.62
CA SER A 156 -17.66 -3.62 13.32
C SER A 156 -16.93 -2.27 13.34
N LEU A 157 -17.15 -1.45 14.35
CA LEU A 157 -16.44 -0.17 14.50
C LEU A 157 -14.93 -0.37 14.70
N GLY A 158 -14.53 -1.39 15.48
CA GLY A 158 -13.13 -1.75 15.66
C GLY A 158 -12.45 -2.14 14.34
N SER A 159 -13.11 -2.98 13.52
CA SER A 159 -12.60 -3.39 12.20
C SER A 159 -12.44 -2.21 11.26
N ILE A 160 -13.45 -1.34 11.18
CA ILE A 160 -13.43 -0.16 10.31
C ILE A 160 -12.29 0.78 10.71
N SER A 161 -12.14 1.03 12.01
CA SER A 161 -11.06 1.90 12.51
C SER A 161 -9.68 1.35 12.18
N ALA A 162 -9.49 0.02 12.29
CA ALA A 162 -8.25 -0.64 11.92
C ALA A 162 -7.99 -0.54 10.40
N LEU A 163 -9.00 -0.76 9.55
CA LEU A 163 -8.86 -0.64 8.10
C LEU A 163 -8.52 0.80 7.68
N MET A 164 -9.19 1.79 8.25
CA MET A 164 -8.88 3.21 7.96
C MET A 164 -7.46 3.56 8.39
N HIS A 165 -7.03 3.10 9.57
CA HIS A 165 -5.67 3.26 10.06
C HIS A 165 -4.66 2.70 9.04
N ASP A 166 -4.86 1.48 8.57
CA ASP A 166 -3.91 0.78 7.69
C ASP A 166 -3.81 1.46 6.32
N VAL A 167 -4.96 1.84 5.74
CA VAL A 167 -5.00 2.54 4.45
C VAL A 167 -4.36 3.92 4.54
N ILE A 168 -4.70 4.72 5.56
CA ILE A 168 -4.16 6.07 5.74
C ILE A 168 -2.64 6.02 5.90
N ILE A 169 -2.11 5.09 6.70
CA ILE A 169 -0.66 4.97 6.90
C ILE A 169 0.03 4.50 5.62
N THR A 170 -0.52 3.51 4.93
CA THR A 170 0.07 3.01 3.67
C THR A 170 0.12 4.12 2.62
N LEU A 171 -0.97 4.85 2.41
CA LEU A 171 -1.01 6.02 1.50
C LEU A 171 -0.09 7.14 1.99
N GLY A 172 -0.01 7.37 3.29
CA GLY A 172 0.87 8.36 3.90
C GLY A 172 2.35 8.08 3.63
N ILE A 173 2.77 6.82 3.71
CA ILE A 173 4.15 6.42 3.39
C ILE A 173 4.43 6.63 1.91
N PHE A 174 3.50 6.30 1.01
CA PHE A 174 3.62 6.57 -0.43
C PHE A 174 3.75 8.07 -0.71
N SER A 175 2.96 8.89 -0.04
CA SER A 175 3.05 10.36 -0.11
C SER A 175 4.39 10.87 0.41
N LEU A 176 4.83 10.41 1.59
CA LEU A 176 6.07 10.87 2.23
C LEU A 176 7.31 10.53 1.40
N LEU A 177 7.36 9.34 0.83
CA LEU A 177 8.46 8.86 0.00
C LEU A 177 8.31 9.24 -1.48
N GLN A 178 7.22 9.91 -1.85
CA GLN A 178 6.90 10.28 -3.24
C GLN A 178 7.00 9.11 -4.22
N ILE A 179 6.58 7.93 -3.75
CA ILE A 179 6.50 6.72 -4.57
C ILE A 179 5.29 6.83 -5.49
N GLU A 180 5.44 6.37 -6.71
CA GLU A 180 4.38 6.42 -7.71
C GLU A 180 3.18 5.56 -7.32
N PHE A 181 2.01 6.17 -7.37
CA PHE A 181 0.72 5.55 -7.12
C PHE A 181 0.04 5.28 -8.48
N ASP A 182 0.09 4.04 -8.93
CA ASP A 182 -0.50 3.54 -10.16
C ASP A 182 -1.66 2.57 -9.90
N LEU A 183 -2.24 1.97 -10.94
CA LEU A 183 -3.32 0.98 -10.79
C LEU A 183 -2.88 -0.27 -10.04
N THR A 184 -1.61 -0.65 -10.14
CA THR A 184 -1.09 -1.82 -9.43
C THR A 184 -1.02 -1.57 -7.93
N VAL A 185 -0.64 -0.36 -7.53
CA VAL A 185 -0.65 0.08 -6.12
C VAL A 185 -2.09 0.17 -5.59
N LEU A 186 -3.03 0.68 -6.39
CA LEU A 186 -4.46 0.67 -6.01
C LEU A 186 -4.94 -0.77 -5.74
N ALA A 187 -4.61 -1.71 -6.63
CA ALA A 187 -4.93 -3.13 -6.43
C ALA A 187 -4.27 -3.69 -5.15
N ALA A 188 -3.03 -3.29 -4.86
CA ALA A 188 -2.35 -3.65 -3.62
C ALA A 188 -3.09 -3.12 -2.38
N ILE A 189 -3.56 -1.88 -2.38
CA ILE A 189 -4.34 -1.31 -1.28
C ILE A 189 -5.63 -2.12 -1.05
N LEU A 190 -6.35 -2.48 -2.12
CA LEU A 190 -7.53 -3.34 -2.00
C LEU A 190 -7.19 -4.72 -1.41
N ALA A 191 -6.07 -5.30 -1.80
CA ALA A 191 -5.58 -6.55 -1.23
C ALA A 191 -5.18 -6.43 0.25
N VAL A 192 -4.54 -5.31 0.64
CA VAL A 192 -4.20 -4.99 2.04
C VAL A 192 -5.46 -4.91 2.91
N ILE A 193 -6.51 -4.26 2.42
CA ILE A 193 -7.80 -4.16 3.13
C ILE A 193 -8.34 -5.57 3.44
N GLY A 194 -8.33 -6.47 2.45
CA GLY A 194 -8.77 -7.85 2.63
C GLY A 194 -7.88 -8.65 3.60
N TYR A 195 -6.55 -8.46 3.49
CA TYR A 195 -5.59 -9.13 4.35
C TYR A 195 -5.73 -8.70 5.83
N SER A 196 -5.76 -7.39 6.08
CA SER A 196 -5.90 -6.83 7.44
C SER A 196 -7.22 -7.27 8.08
N LEU A 197 -8.32 -7.23 7.31
CA LEU A 197 -9.61 -7.67 7.81
C LEU A 197 -9.61 -9.15 8.19
N ASN A 198 -8.95 -10.02 7.43
CA ASN A 198 -8.89 -11.45 7.72
C ASN A 198 -8.24 -11.73 9.09
N ASP A 199 -7.16 -11.05 9.41
CA ASP A 199 -6.50 -11.19 10.72
C ASP A 199 -7.36 -10.62 11.86
N THR A 200 -7.95 -9.45 11.66
CA THR A 200 -8.88 -8.82 12.61
C THR A 200 -10.08 -9.74 12.92
N ILE A 201 -10.66 -10.40 11.92
CA ILE A 201 -11.76 -11.37 12.10
C ILE A 201 -11.35 -12.53 13.00
N VAL A 202 -10.15 -13.08 12.81
CA VAL A 202 -9.64 -14.19 13.62
C VAL A 202 -9.49 -13.80 15.08
N VAL A 203 -8.95 -12.61 15.33
CA VAL A 203 -8.80 -12.07 16.69
C VAL A 203 -10.19 -11.84 17.32
N PHE A 204 -11.11 -11.25 16.59
CA PHE A 204 -12.46 -10.94 17.06
C PHE A 204 -13.30 -12.19 17.36
N ASP A 205 -13.25 -13.19 16.49
CA ASP A 205 -13.92 -14.47 16.76
C ASP A 205 -13.39 -15.11 18.04
N ARG A 206 -12.08 -15.06 18.28
CA ARG A 206 -11.50 -15.59 19.53
C ARG A 206 -11.89 -14.75 20.76
N ILE A 207 -11.90 -13.43 20.64
CA ILE A 207 -12.36 -12.53 21.71
C ILE A 207 -13.81 -12.87 22.07
N ARG A 208 -14.69 -12.98 21.07
CA ARG A 208 -16.10 -13.33 21.25
C ARG A 208 -16.27 -14.69 21.91
N GLU A 209 -15.55 -15.71 21.46
CA GLU A 209 -15.58 -17.06 22.04
C GLU A 209 -15.18 -17.03 23.52
N ASN A 210 -14.12 -16.30 23.86
CA ASN A 210 -13.65 -16.17 25.23
C ASN A 210 -14.66 -15.42 26.12
N PHE A 211 -15.33 -14.39 25.61
CA PHE A 211 -16.42 -13.70 26.35
C PHE A 211 -17.61 -14.62 26.62
N LEU A 212 -17.98 -15.48 25.67
CA LEU A 212 -19.10 -16.41 25.84
C LEU A 212 -18.77 -17.57 26.82
N SER A 213 -17.51 -18.01 26.85
CA SER A 213 -17.07 -19.14 27.68
C SER A 213 -16.69 -18.76 29.11
N THR A 214 -16.38 -17.49 29.35
CA THR A 214 -15.82 -17.03 30.64
C THR A 214 -16.73 -15.97 31.25
N ARG A 215 -17.31 -16.29 32.42
CA ARG A 215 -18.15 -15.34 33.17
C ARG A 215 -17.35 -14.72 34.32
N HIS A 216 -17.62 -13.45 34.64
CA HIS A 216 -17.03 -12.69 35.75
C HIS A 216 -15.51 -12.48 35.69
N VAL A 217 -14.89 -12.49 34.54
CA VAL A 217 -13.48 -12.13 34.33
C VAL A 217 -13.40 -10.74 33.71
N ASP A 218 -12.37 -10.00 34.10
CA ASP A 218 -12.06 -8.68 33.58
C ASP A 218 -11.94 -8.70 32.04
N PRO A 219 -12.63 -7.82 31.29
CA PRO A 219 -12.55 -7.73 29.84
C PRO A 219 -11.12 -7.61 29.31
N GLU A 220 -10.24 -6.87 30.01
CA GLU A 220 -8.83 -6.74 29.61
C GLU A 220 -8.10 -8.08 29.60
N LYS A 221 -8.36 -8.95 30.61
CA LYS A 221 -7.76 -10.29 30.66
C LYS A 221 -8.31 -11.21 29.58
N ILE A 222 -9.60 -11.10 29.28
CA ILE A 222 -10.24 -11.89 28.22
C ILE A 222 -9.62 -11.54 26.85
N ILE A 223 -9.51 -10.26 26.54
CA ILE A 223 -8.95 -9.78 25.28
C ILE A 223 -7.46 -10.12 25.20
N ASN A 224 -6.69 -9.88 26.25
CA ASN A 224 -5.27 -10.23 26.27
C ASN A 224 -5.06 -11.74 26.08
N GLY A 225 -5.91 -12.55 26.68
CA GLY A 225 -5.91 -14.01 26.49
C GLY A 225 -6.20 -14.42 25.05
N ALA A 226 -7.20 -13.80 24.40
CA ALA A 226 -7.54 -14.04 23.00
C ALA A 226 -6.39 -13.68 22.04
N LEU A 227 -5.76 -12.52 22.27
CA LEU A 227 -4.60 -12.08 21.50
C LEU A 227 -3.44 -13.07 21.60
N ASN A 228 -3.11 -13.56 22.80
CA ASN A 228 -2.07 -14.58 22.96
C ASN A 228 -2.42 -15.91 22.30
N GLN A 229 -3.70 -16.31 22.32
CA GLN A 229 -4.16 -17.55 21.69
C GLN A 229 -4.10 -17.51 20.16
N THR A 230 -4.30 -16.34 19.55
CA THR A 230 -4.28 -16.14 18.10
C THR A 230 -2.90 -15.74 17.57
N LEU A 231 -1.99 -15.28 18.43
CA LEU A 231 -0.69 -14.70 18.07
C LEU A 231 0.15 -15.59 17.14
N SER A 232 0.22 -16.89 17.46
CA SER A 232 1.01 -17.83 16.64
C SER A 232 0.48 -17.91 15.22
N ARG A 233 -0.85 -17.90 15.02
CA ARG A 233 -1.48 -17.90 13.71
C ARG A 233 -1.21 -16.60 12.97
N THR A 234 -1.44 -15.46 13.61
CA THR A 234 -1.20 -14.12 13.06
C THR A 234 0.25 -13.95 12.61
N ILE A 235 1.23 -14.32 13.45
CA ILE A 235 2.65 -14.25 13.08
C ILE A 235 2.98 -15.18 11.92
N MET A 236 2.50 -16.42 11.94
CA MET A 236 2.80 -17.38 10.86
C MET A 236 2.24 -16.91 9.52
N THR A 237 1.00 -16.43 9.47
CA THR A 237 0.39 -15.92 8.25
C THR A 237 1.11 -14.66 7.74
N SER A 238 1.46 -13.74 8.64
CA SER A 238 2.17 -12.51 8.27
C SER A 238 3.59 -12.79 7.78
N VAL A 239 4.36 -13.61 8.51
CA VAL A 239 5.74 -13.93 8.14
C VAL A 239 5.80 -14.68 6.80
N THR A 240 4.93 -15.68 6.58
CA THR A 240 4.90 -16.39 5.30
C THR A 240 4.56 -15.48 4.13
N THR A 241 3.60 -14.57 4.31
CA THR A 241 3.25 -13.56 3.30
C THR A 241 4.41 -12.58 3.07
N LEU A 242 5.03 -12.07 4.14
CA LEU A 242 6.17 -11.15 4.03
C LEU A 242 7.36 -11.77 3.31
N ILE A 243 7.66 -13.06 3.50
CA ILE A 243 8.73 -13.76 2.76
C ILE A 243 8.47 -13.72 1.25
N VAL A 244 7.23 -14.02 0.82
CA VAL A 244 6.86 -13.96 -0.60
C VAL A 244 6.94 -12.54 -1.13
N LEU A 245 6.44 -11.57 -0.36
CA LEU A 245 6.46 -10.16 -0.76
C LEU A 245 7.88 -9.59 -0.83
N LEU A 246 8.79 -10.00 0.07
CA LEU A 246 10.20 -9.64 -0.01
C LEU A 246 10.87 -10.24 -1.27
N ALA A 247 10.54 -11.49 -1.62
CA ALA A 247 11.03 -12.08 -2.85
C ALA A 247 10.52 -11.29 -4.08
N LEU A 248 9.24 -10.89 -4.11
CA LEU A 248 8.69 -10.05 -5.16
C LEU A 248 9.34 -8.66 -5.19
N PHE A 249 9.59 -8.06 -4.04
CA PHE A 249 10.19 -6.73 -3.93
C PHE A 249 11.62 -6.71 -4.48
N PHE A 250 12.46 -7.72 -4.15
CA PHE A 250 13.85 -7.76 -4.57
C PHE A 250 14.08 -8.43 -5.94
N LEU A 251 13.23 -9.37 -6.33
CA LEU A 251 13.43 -10.19 -7.53
C LEU A 251 12.35 -9.98 -8.60
N GLY A 252 11.26 -9.29 -8.28
CA GLY A 252 10.11 -9.13 -9.16
C GLY A 252 10.27 -8.06 -10.25
N GLY A 253 11.37 -7.31 -10.22
CA GLY A 253 11.62 -6.21 -11.14
C GLY A 253 10.82 -4.95 -10.80
N GLU A 254 11.14 -3.86 -11.48
CA GLU A 254 10.64 -2.51 -11.17
C GLU A 254 9.13 -2.36 -11.38
N ILE A 255 8.53 -3.11 -12.31
CA ILE A 255 7.10 -2.99 -12.64
C ILE A 255 6.22 -3.33 -11.44
N ILE A 256 6.61 -4.34 -10.65
CA ILE A 256 5.84 -4.78 -9.49
C ILE A 256 6.43 -4.29 -8.15
N HIS A 257 7.50 -3.49 -8.21
CA HIS A 257 8.20 -3.02 -7.02
C HIS A 257 7.29 -2.19 -6.10
N SER A 258 6.59 -1.19 -6.65
CA SER A 258 5.65 -0.35 -5.88
C SER A 258 4.46 -1.14 -5.35
N PHE A 259 3.94 -2.10 -6.13
CA PHE A 259 2.91 -3.06 -5.70
C PHE A 259 3.37 -3.89 -4.51
N ALA A 260 4.55 -4.52 -4.63
CA ALA A 260 5.12 -5.35 -3.56
C ALA A 260 5.39 -4.53 -2.29
N LEU A 261 5.88 -3.29 -2.44
CA LEU A 261 6.11 -2.37 -1.33
C LEU A 261 4.81 -1.99 -0.62
N ALA A 262 3.75 -1.67 -1.36
CA ALA A 262 2.44 -1.37 -0.78
C ALA A 262 1.90 -2.53 0.06
N LEU A 263 2.03 -3.76 -0.46
CA LEU A 263 1.65 -4.97 0.27
C LEU A 263 2.54 -5.21 1.49
N LEU A 264 3.86 -5.03 1.39
CA LEU A 264 4.78 -5.17 2.53
C LEU A 264 4.40 -4.24 3.68
N ILE A 265 4.21 -2.95 3.37
CA ILE A 265 3.78 -1.94 4.33
C ILE A 265 2.42 -2.34 4.92
N GLY A 266 1.46 -2.66 4.05
CA GLY A 266 0.09 -2.98 4.45
C GLY A 266 0.01 -4.23 5.33
N VAL A 267 0.77 -5.29 5.05
CA VAL A 267 0.80 -6.51 5.88
C VAL A 267 1.42 -6.23 7.26
N ILE A 268 2.51 -5.45 7.31
CA ILE A 268 3.15 -5.08 8.59
C ILE A 268 2.20 -4.23 9.44
N ILE A 269 1.63 -3.19 8.85
CA ILE A 269 0.71 -2.28 9.55
C ILE A 269 -0.58 -3.00 9.92
N GLY A 270 -1.16 -3.82 9.04
CA GLY A 270 -2.37 -4.60 9.29
C GLY A 270 -2.20 -5.63 10.39
N THR A 271 -1.05 -6.31 10.46
CA THR A 271 -0.72 -7.22 11.56
C THR A 271 -0.63 -6.47 12.89
N TYR A 272 -0.02 -5.30 12.89
CA TYR A 272 0.03 -4.45 14.08
C TYR A 272 -1.36 -3.94 14.47
N SER A 273 -2.17 -3.49 13.51
CA SER A 273 -3.48 -2.88 13.76
C SER A 273 -4.50 -3.89 14.28
N SER A 274 -4.48 -5.14 13.82
CA SER A 274 -5.35 -6.21 14.34
C SER A 274 -5.10 -6.48 15.83
N ILE A 275 -3.84 -6.42 16.27
CA ILE A 275 -3.45 -6.67 17.67
C ILE A 275 -3.75 -5.46 18.55
N TYR A 276 -3.41 -4.23 18.11
CA TYR A 276 -3.45 -3.06 18.98
C TYR A 276 -4.62 -2.11 18.70
N VAL A 277 -4.91 -1.81 17.42
CA VAL A 277 -5.95 -0.82 17.09
C VAL A 277 -7.33 -1.43 17.23
N ALA A 278 -7.59 -2.55 16.54
CA ALA A 278 -8.88 -3.21 16.54
C ALA A 278 -9.28 -3.68 17.95
N SER A 279 -8.37 -4.32 18.69
CA SER A 279 -8.63 -4.82 20.04
C SER A 279 -8.83 -3.71 21.06
N SER A 280 -8.09 -2.59 20.95
CA SER A 280 -8.23 -1.46 21.85
C SER A 280 -9.55 -0.73 21.68
N MET A 281 -10.08 -0.67 20.45
CA MET A 281 -11.40 -0.08 20.19
C MET A 281 -12.52 -0.84 20.89
N ILE A 282 -12.44 -2.17 20.98
CA ILE A 282 -13.44 -2.99 21.70
C ILE A 282 -13.43 -2.67 23.20
N LEU A 283 -12.26 -2.40 23.79
CA LEU A 283 -12.14 -2.08 25.22
C LEU A 283 -12.71 -0.69 25.57
N THR A 284 -12.75 0.23 24.65
CA THR A 284 -13.23 1.60 24.86
C THR A 284 -14.73 1.75 24.69
N MET A 285 -15.39 0.74 24.15
CA MET A 285 -16.85 0.66 23.91
C MET A 285 -17.55 -0.29 24.87
#